data_1b79be79bf1c15296c340311804137d6
#
_entry.id   1b79be79bf1c15296c340311804137d6
#
_cell.length_a   1.000
_cell.length_b   1.000
_cell.length_c   1.000
_cell.angle_alpha   90.00
_cell.angle_beta   90.00
_cell.angle_gamma   90.00
#
_symmetry.space_group_name_H-M   'P 1'
#
loop_
_entity.id
_entity.type
_entity.pdbx_description
1 polymer ?
#
loop_
_entity_poly.entity_id
_entity_poly.type
_entity_poly.pdbx_seq_one_letter_code
_entity_poly.pdbx_strand_id
1 'polypeptide(L)'
;MDDINLIEFFLSDFINPKKRVFTGYLILSVVLASLWLLFVKRQSLQSTFKKIFDRKILWSGSAKADYKLFLLNRVFTFFISPLLISQVAISTAIYMFLHSVDAFNQNFFASTPTSIIIALFTITLFVVDDFTKYIVHRWMHKIPLLWAIHKVHHSAKTMTPITVYRVHPLEGVLFSLRSVFAQGLVIPSFLFFFGNAVDLYTIVGVNILVFFFHATGSNLRHSHIDIAYWKWLEHILISPSQHQVHHSIAEEHYDKNFGAALAIWDWVFGSLHLSENKGQVFYGLDTYESGKESRVKDLYLEPIYEIAKILKTFCIKLAFRLLNWLSLIRDLFLVQINKKNHNDFNK
;
A
#
# COMPACT_ATOMS: atom_id res chain seq x y z
N MET A 1 -19.22 21.50 17.17
CA MET A 1 -18.69 20.11 17.08
C MET A 1 -19.91 19.27 17.35
N ASP A 2 -20.56 18.84 16.26
CA ASP A 2 -21.74 17.99 16.38
C ASP A 2 -21.31 16.71 17.12
N ASP A 3 -22.16 16.20 18.02
CA ASP A 3 -21.90 15.01 18.82
C ASP A 3 -21.55 13.84 17.86
N ILE A 4 -20.26 13.58 17.70
CA ILE A 4 -19.80 12.46 16.91
C ILE A 4 -20.29 11.21 17.61
N ASN A 5 -21.28 10.56 17.01
CA ASN A 5 -21.76 9.28 17.50
C ASN A 5 -20.61 8.27 17.40
N LEU A 6 -19.95 7.97 18.52
CA LEU A 6 -18.81 7.05 18.59
C LEU A 6 -19.13 5.70 17.93
N ILE A 7 -20.36 5.23 18.06
CA ILE A 7 -20.81 3.97 17.44
C ILE A 7 -20.76 4.11 15.93
N GLU A 8 -21.28 5.18 15.37
CA GLU A 8 -21.25 5.45 13.93
C GLU A 8 -19.82 5.59 13.41
N PHE A 9 -18.95 6.29 14.15
CA PHE A 9 -17.53 6.39 13.82
C PHE A 9 -16.87 5.02 13.70
N PHE A 10 -17.02 4.10 14.65
CA PHE A 10 -16.42 2.77 14.60
C PHE A 10 -17.07 1.84 13.58
N LEU A 11 -18.38 1.98 13.34
CA LEU A 11 -19.10 1.15 12.38
C LEU A 11 -19.01 1.67 10.93
N SER A 12 -18.57 2.91 10.71
CA SER A 12 -18.57 3.53 9.38
C SER A 12 -17.79 2.74 8.33
N ASP A 13 -16.72 2.03 8.70
CA ASP A 13 -15.95 1.21 7.76
C ASP A 13 -16.73 -0.02 7.27
N PHE A 14 -17.69 -0.50 8.06
CA PHE A 14 -18.53 -1.64 7.70
C PHE A 14 -19.83 -1.24 6.97
N ILE A 15 -20.23 0.03 7.08
CA ILE A 15 -21.46 0.55 6.48
C ILE A 15 -21.16 1.29 5.16
N ASN A 16 -19.97 1.92 5.05
CA ASN A 16 -19.61 2.74 3.90
C ASN A 16 -19.05 1.88 2.74
N PRO A 17 -19.70 1.84 1.56
CA PRO A 17 -19.24 1.05 0.41
C PRO A 17 -17.91 1.55 -0.19
N LYS A 18 -17.46 2.76 0.17
CA LYS A 18 -16.11 3.24 -0.19
C LYS A 18 -14.99 2.53 0.58
N LYS A 19 -15.35 1.80 1.63
CA LYS A 19 -14.39 1.07 2.47
C LYS A 19 -14.31 -0.40 2.09
N ARG A 20 -13.10 -0.93 2.07
CA ARG A 20 -12.82 -2.31 1.67
C ARG A 20 -13.57 -3.35 2.51
N VAL A 21 -13.75 -3.11 3.82
CA VAL A 21 -14.45 -4.01 4.74
C VAL A 21 -15.95 -3.72 4.86
N PHE A 22 -16.52 -2.99 3.90
CA PHE A 22 -17.96 -2.83 3.80
C PHE A 22 -18.66 -4.19 3.91
N THR A 23 -19.68 -4.28 4.75
CA THR A 23 -20.38 -5.54 5.04
C THR A 23 -20.83 -6.28 3.79
N GLY A 24 -21.30 -5.56 2.76
CA GLY A 24 -21.68 -6.16 1.48
C GLY A 24 -20.53 -6.90 0.80
N TYR A 25 -19.31 -6.34 0.80
CA TYR A 25 -18.14 -7.02 0.22
C TYR A 25 -17.67 -8.20 1.09
N LEU A 26 -17.81 -8.13 2.42
CA LEU A 26 -17.49 -9.26 3.31
C LEU A 26 -18.44 -10.42 3.08
N ILE A 27 -19.76 -10.16 2.98
CA ILE A 27 -20.76 -11.17 2.65
C ILE A 27 -20.44 -11.80 1.28
N LEU A 28 -20.16 -10.98 0.27
CA LEU A 28 -19.83 -11.48 -1.06
C LEU A 28 -18.54 -12.30 -1.05
N SER A 29 -17.56 -11.94 -0.24
CA SER A 29 -16.34 -12.73 -0.06
C SER A 29 -16.63 -14.10 0.55
N VAL A 30 -17.54 -14.19 1.51
CA VAL A 30 -17.99 -15.49 2.07
C VAL A 30 -18.69 -16.32 1.00
N VAL A 31 -19.55 -15.70 0.19
CA VAL A 31 -20.25 -16.39 -0.92
C VAL A 31 -19.22 -16.91 -1.94
N LEU A 32 -18.29 -16.08 -2.40
CA LEU A 32 -17.26 -16.48 -3.36
C LEU A 32 -16.36 -17.60 -2.82
N ALA A 33 -15.93 -17.50 -1.55
CA ALA A 33 -15.17 -18.55 -0.89
C ALA A 33 -15.96 -19.86 -0.80
N SER A 34 -17.27 -19.78 -0.50
CA SER A 34 -18.13 -20.95 -0.45
C SER A 34 -18.27 -21.61 -1.82
N LEU A 35 -18.55 -20.83 -2.86
CA LEU A 35 -18.64 -21.34 -4.24
C LEU A 35 -17.31 -21.98 -4.69
N TRP A 36 -16.19 -21.35 -4.39
CA TRP A 36 -14.87 -21.92 -4.70
C TRP A 36 -14.63 -23.26 -4.01
N LEU A 37 -14.90 -23.35 -2.69
CA LEU A 37 -14.68 -24.57 -1.94
C LEU A 37 -15.63 -25.70 -2.36
N LEU A 38 -16.90 -25.39 -2.62
CA LEU A 38 -17.90 -26.37 -3.04
C LEU A 38 -17.68 -26.87 -4.46
N PHE A 39 -17.51 -25.96 -5.43
CA PHE A 39 -17.53 -26.33 -6.84
C PHE A 39 -16.13 -26.59 -7.41
N VAL A 40 -15.11 -25.84 -6.99
CA VAL A 40 -13.74 -26.02 -7.50
C VAL A 40 -12.96 -27.02 -6.66
N LYS A 41 -13.01 -26.89 -5.31
CA LYS A 41 -12.33 -27.80 -4.40
C LYS A 41 -13.17 -29.04 -4.04
N ARG A 42 -14.43 -29.10 -4.49
CA ARG A 42 -15.38 -30.22 -4.32
C ARG A 42 -15.55 -30.65 -2.86
N GLN A 43 -15.55 -29.68 -1.94
CA GLN A 43 -15.75 -29.94 -0.52
C GLN A 43 -17.25 -30.06 -0.18
N SER A 44 -17.59 -30.79 0.89
CA SER A 44 -18.95 -30.80 1.41
C SER A 44 -19.33 -29.46 2.06
N LEU A 45 -20.62 -29.18 2.16
CA LEU A 45 -21.15 -27.97 2.84
C LEU A 45 -20.60 -27.84 4.26
N GLN A 46 -20.59 -28.93 5.03
CA GLN A 46 -20.08 -28.93 6.41
C GLN A 46 -18.57 -28.59 6.46
N SER A 47 -17.76 -29.17 5.58
CA SER A 47 -16.32 -28.88 5.48
C SER A 47 -16.10 -27.43 5.08
N THR A 48 -16.85 -26.93 4.10
CA THR A 48 -16.79 -25.54 3.63
C THR A 48 -17.08 -24.57 4.75
N PHE A 49 -18.20 -24.76 5.48
CA PHE A 49 -18.56 -23.91 6.62
C PHE A 49 -17.49 -23.92 7.71
N LYS A 50 -17.02 -25.14 8.11
CA LYS A 50 -15.97 -25.31 9.12
C LYS A 50 -14.67 -24.61 8.70
N LYS A 51 -14.31 -24.67 7.41
CA LYS A 51 -13.10 -24.03 6.88
C LYS A 51 -13.21 -22.52 6.87
N ILE A 52 -14.31 -21.95 6.38
CA ILE A 52 -14.50 -20.48 6.32
C ILE A 52 -14.54 -19.88 7.73
N PHE A 53 -15.25 -20.53 8.66
CA PHE A 53 -15.44 -20.06 10.04
C PHE A 53 -14.54 -20.77 11.04
N ASP A 54 -13.30 -21.13 10.63
CA ASP A 54 -12.36 -21.81 11.51
C ASP A 54 -11.97 -20.91 12.70
N ARG A 55 -12.47 -21.29 13.87
CA ARG A 55 -12.22 -20.55 15.12
C ARG A 55 -10.74 -20.50 15.50
N LYS A 56 -9.93 -21.50 15.10
CA LYS A 56 -8.50 -21.53 15.37
C LYS A 56 -7.77 -20.43 14.58
N ILE A 57 -8.31 -20.03 13.44
CA ILE A 57 -7.78 -18.94 12.60
C ILE A 57 -8.38 -17.60 13.04
N LEU A 58 -9.71 -17.49 13.05
CA LEU A 58 -10.41 -16.23 13.31
C LEU A 58 -10.21 -15.71 14.73
N TRP A 59 -9.90 -16.58 15.70
CA TRP A 59 -9.65 -16.22 17.11
C TRP A 59 -8.23 -16.52 17.56
N SER A 60 -7.28 -16.72 16.61
CA SER A 60 -5.85 -16.84 16.90
C SER A 60 -5.30 -15.59 17.60
N GLY A 61 -4.15 -15.71 18.24
CA GLY A 61 -3.43 -14.57 18.81
C GLY A 61 -3.14 -13.50 17.75
N SER A 62 -2.74 -13.94 16.54
CA SER A 62 -2.50 -13.06 15.39
C SER A 62 -3.76 -12.29 14.97
N ALA A 63 -4.88 -12.98 14.75
CA ALA A 63 -6.15 -12.34 14.37
C ALA A 63 -6.67 -11.36 15.44
N LYS A 64 -6.53 -11.71 16.73
CA LYS A 64 -6.89 -10.79 17.83
C LYS A 64 -6.03 -9.52 17.84
N ALA A 65 -4.75 -9.61 17.44
CA ALA A 65 -3.90 -8.44 17.27
C ALA A 65 -4.40 -7.56 16.12
N ASP A 66 -4.84 -8.16 15.00
CA ASP A 66 -5.41 -7.43 13.85
C ASP A 66 -6.64 -6.62 14.26
N TYR A 67 -7.55 -7.23 15.04
CA TYR A 67 -8.76 -6.55 15.51
C TYR A 67 -8.44 -5.36 16.43
N LYS A 68 -7.45 -5.52 17.33
CA LYS A 68 -6.98 -4.43 18.20
C LYS A 68 -6.31 -3.31 17.40
N LEU A 69 -5.43 -3.67 16.43
CA LEU A 69 -4.77 -2.70 15.55
C LEU A 69 -5.78 -1.93 14.70
N PHE A 70 -6.79 -2.60 14.16
CA PHE A 70 -7.89 -1.94 13.44
C PHE A 70 -8.54 -0.84 14.28
N LEU A 71 -8.94 -1.16 15.51
CA LEU A 71 -9.59 -0.19 16.40
C LEU A 71 -8.65 0.97 16.79
N LEU A 72 -7.42 0.66 17.15
CA LEU A 72 -6.44 1.69 17.55
C LEU A 72 -6.04 2.59 16.38
N ASN A 73 -5.84 2.02 15.19
CA ASN A 73 -5.54 2.79 13.99
C ASN A 73 -6.71 3.71 13.59
N ARG A 74 -7.95 3.33 13.86
CA ARG A 74 -9.11 4.23 13.69
C ARG A 74 -8.98 5.48 14.54
N VAL A 75 -8.67 5.29 15.84
CA VAL A 75 -8.47 6.40 16.77
C VAL A 75 -7.28 7.27 16.32
N PHE A 76 -6.17 6.65 15.96
CA PHE A 76 -4.99 7.37 15.45
C PHE A 76 -5.34 8.19 14.20
N THR A 77 -6.03 7.60 13.23
CA THR A 77 -6.42 8.28 11.99
C THR A 77 -7.33 9.47 12.26
N PHE A 78 -8.24 9.36 13.23
CA PHE A 78 -9.13 10.46 13.61
C PHE A 78 -8.34 11.71 14.05
N PHE A 79 -7.27 11.53 14.85
CA PHE A 79 -6.45 12.67 15.30
C PHE A 79 -5.46 13.17 14.26
N ILE A 80 -4.97 12.31 13.37
CA ILE A 80 -3.92 12.67 12.41
C ILE A 80 -4.49 13.19 11.09
N SER A 81 -5.65 12.70 10.64
CA SER A 81 -6.20 13.09 9.33
C SER A 81 -6.38 14.61 9.13
N PRO A 82 -6.78 15.42 10.14
CA PRO A 82 -6.88 16.85 9.97
C PRO A 82 -5.53 17.56 9.78
N LEU A 83 -4.42 16.91 10.18
CA LEU A 83 -3.06 17.44 10.08
C LEU A 83 -2.38 17.11 8.76
N LEU A 84 -2.97 16.20 7.96
CA LEU A 84 -2.40 15.81 6.67
C LEU A 84 -2.69 16.89 5.62
N ILE A 85 -1.79 16.98 4.63
CA ILE A 85 -1.96 17.85 3.47
C ILE A 85 -3.27 17.52 2.80
N SER A 86 -4.12 18.54 2.59
CA SER A 86 -5.41 18.34 1.95
C SER A 86 -5.25 18.05 0.45
N GLN A 87 -6.11 17.17 -0.07
CA GLN A 87 -6.19 16.92 -1.50
C GLN A 87 -6.45 18.21 -2.29
N VAL A 88 -7.26 19.10 -1.74
CA VAL A 88 -7.57 20.40 -2.37
C VAL A 88 -6.31 21.24 -2.55
N ALA A 89 -5.42 21.30 -1.56
CA ALA A 89 -4.18 22.08 -1.65
C ALA A 89 -3.28 21.56 -2.79
N ILE A 90 -3.08 20.24 -2.90
CA ILE A 90 -2.28 19.64 -3.97
C ILE A 90 -2.96 19.85 -5.33
N SER A 91 -4.27 19.61 -5.42
CA SER A 91 -5.03 19.80 -6.66
C SER A 91 -4.96 21.25 -7.15
N THR A 92 -5.10 22.22 -6.24
CA THR A 92 -5.00 23.65 -6.57
C THR A 92 -3.59 23.99 -7.05
N ALA A 93 -2.55 23.52 -6.37
CA ALA A 93 -1.17 23.77 -6.77
C ALA A 93 -0.87 23.24 -8.17
N ILE A 94 -1.31 22.01 -8.48
CA ILE A 94 -1.13 21.41 -9.81
C ILE A 94 -1.95 22.16 -10.86
N TYR A 95 -3.19 22.53 -10.56
CA TYR A 95 -4.03 23.29 -11.47
C TYR A 95 -3.39 24.65 -11.82
N MET A 96 -2.91 25.38 -10.82
CA MET A 96 -2.20 26.66 -11.03
C MET A 96 -0.90 26.47 -11.80
N PHE A 97 -0.14 25.41 -11.52
CA PHE A 97 1.05 25.07 -12.28
C PHE A 97 0.73 24.84 -13.77
N LEU A 98 -0.30 24.08 -14.09
CA LEU A 98 -0.71 23.84 -15.48
C LEU A 98 -1.06 25.16 -16.22
N HIS A 99 -1.67 26.13 -15.52
CA HIS A 99 -1.95 27.47 -16.07
C HIS A 99 -0.71 28.34 -16.24
N SER A 100 0.35 28.09 -15.50
CA SER A 100 1.60 28.85 -15.58
C SER A 100 2.54 28.40 -16.73
N VAL A 101 2.24 27.28 -17.37
CA VAL A 101 3.05 26.72 -18.45
C VAL A 101 2.43 27.10 -19.80
N ASP A 102 3.04 28.03 -20.54
CA ASP A 102 2.55 28.55 -21.81
C ASP A 102 2.33 27.48 -22.91
N ALA A 103 3.04 26.34 -22.78
CA ALA A 103 2.90 25.21 -23.71
C ALA A 103 1.59 24.44 -23.56
N PHE A 104 0.83 24.64 -22.47
CA PHE A 104 -0.40 23.94 -22.21
C PHE A 104 -1.62 24.82 -22.51
N ASN A 105 -2.55 24.29 -23.31
CA ASN A 105 -3.79 24.96 -23.62
C ASN A 105 -4.93 24.43 -22.75
N GLN A 106 -5.51 25.33 -21.96
CA GLN A 106 -6.71 25.01 -21.19
C GLN A 106 -7.86 24.61 -22.14
N ASN A 107 -8.67 23.64 -21.71
CA ASN A 107 -9.82 23.12 -22.48
C ASN A 107 -9.45 22.55 -23.86
N PHE A 108 -8.21 22.13 -24.06
CA PHE A 108 -7.74 21.59 -25.34
C PHE A 108 -8.61 20.43 -25.86
N PHE A 109 -9.12 19.60 -24.95
CA PHE A 109 -9.98 18.46 -25.25
C PHE A 109 -11.46 18.70 -24.89
N ALA A 110 -11.91 19.93 -24.73
CA ALA A 110 -13.29 20.24 -24.31
C ALA A 110 -14.37 19.77 -25.31
N SER A 111 -14.03 19.56 -26.59
CA SER A 111 -14.93 19.01 -27.60
C SER A 111 -15.11 17.50 -27.53
N THR A 112 -14.38 16.80 -26.65
CA THR A 112 -14.51 15.36 -26.46
C THR A 112 -15.91 15.01 -25.91
N PRO A 113 -16.61 14.00 -26.45
CA PRO A 113 -17.89 13.56 -25.87
C PRO A 113 -17.82 13.25 -24.40
N THR A 114 -18.77 13.74 -23.60
CA THR A 114 -18.83 13.58 -22.15
C THR A 114 -18.68 12.13 -21.68
N SER A 115 -19.31 11.17 -22.39
CA SER A 115 -19.18 9.73 -22.08
C SER A 115 -17.73 9.23 -22.18
N ILE A 116 -16.97 9.74 -23.14
CA ILE A 116 -15.55 9.41 -23.33
C ILE A 116 -14.72 10.03 -22.19
N ILE A 117 -15.00 11.29 -21.84
CA ILE A 117 -14.31 11.98 -20.71
C ILE A 117 -14.52 11.18 -19.42
N ILE A 118 -15.77 10.81 -19.11
CA ILE A 118 -16.11 10.01 -17.93
C ILE A 118 -15.36 8.67 -17.93
N ALA A 119 -15.35 7.96 -19.07
CA ALA A 119 -14.65 6.68 -19.17
C ALA A 119 -13.13 6.83 -18.97
N LEU A 120 -12.52 7.80 -19.66
CA LEU A 120 -11.09 8.10 -19.54
C LEU A 120 -10.72 8.50 -18.12
N PHE A 121 -11.49 9.39 -17.48
CA PHE A 121 -11.24 9.83 -16.11
C PHE A 121 -11.34 8.66 -15.12
N THR A 122 -12.38 7.82 -15.26
CA THR A 122 -12.60 6.64 -14.42
C THR A 122 -11.42 5.67 -14.51
N ILE A 123 -10.97 5.37 -15.72
CA ILE A 123 -9.86 4.45 -15.98
C ILE A 123 -8.55 5.07 -15.51
N THR A 124 -8.28 6.32 -15.85
CA THR A 124 -7.00 6.99 -15.49
C THR A 124 -6.86 7.08 -13.98
N LEU A 125 -7.90 7.49 -13.27
CA LEU A 125 -7.86 7.57 -11.82
C LEU A 125 -7.60 6.21 -11.18
N PHE A 126 -8.25 5.15 -11.66
CA PHE A 126 -8.02 3.78 -11.20
C PHE A 126 -6.58 3.32 -11.45
N VAL A 127 -6.09 3.51 -12.67
CA VAL A 127 -4.74 3.07 -13.08
C VAL A 127 -3.65 3.81 -12.30
N VAL A 128 -3.77 5.15 -12.16
CA VAL A 128 -2.79 5.95 -11.41
C VAL A 128 -2.83 5.62 -9.92
N ASP A 129 -4.01 5.44 -9.34
CA ASP A 129 -4.16 5.04 -7.93
C ASP A 129 -3.55 3.64 -7.68
N ASP A 130 -3.78 2.68 -8.56
CA ASP A 130 -3.27 1.32 -8.44
C ASP A 130 -1.74 1.27 -8.69
N PHE A 131 -1.25 1.99 -9.70
CA PHE A 131 0.19 2.09 -9.97
C PHE A 131 0.96 2.72 -8.80
N THR A 132 0.45 3.81 -8.24
CA THR A 132 1.10 4.44 -7.08
C THR A 132 1.07 3.55 -5.84
N LYS A 133 0.02 2.71 -5.65
CA LYS A 133 0.00 1.65 -4.62
C LYS A 133 1.13 0.65 -4.85
N TYR A 134 1.27 0.15 -6.08
CA TYR A 134 2.33 -0.78 -6.45
C TYR A 134 3.72 -0.21 -6.14
N ILE A 135 4.01 1.02 -6.58
CA ILE A 135 5.32 1.66 -6.38
C ILE A 135 5.63 1.83 -4.90
N VAL A 136 4.70 2.40 -4.12
CA VAL A 136 4.90 2.60 -2.68
C VAL A 136 5.07 1.27 -1.96
N HIS A 137 4.26 0.25 -2.29
CA HIS A 137 4.36 -1.08 -1.73
C HIS A 137 5.72 -1.73 -2.03
N ARG A 138 6.18 -1.64 -3.28
CA ARG A 138 7.52 -2.10 -3.67
C ARG A 138 8.63 -1.36 -2.91
N TRP A 139 8.52 -0.04 -2.72
CA TRP A 139 9.47 0.72 -1.92
C TRP A 139 9.47 0.30 -0.45
N MET A 140 8.32 -0.04 0.10
CA MET A 140 8.22 -0.54 1.47
C MET A 140 8.96 -1.86 1.68
N HIS A 141 9.12 -2.68 0.65
CA HIS A 141 9.95 -3.88 0.69
C HIS A 141 11.44 -3.61 0.43
N LYS A 142 11.77 -2.57 -0.33
CA LYS A 142 13.16 -2.31 -0.78
C LYS A 142 13.90 -1.28 0.09
N ILE A 143 13.20 -0.38 0.75
CA ILE A 143 13.80 0.69 1.55
C ILE A 143 13.72 0.29 3.03
N PRO A 144 14.85 0.10 3.74
CA PRO A 144 14.86 -0.39 5.11
C PRO A 144 14.01 0.42 6.09
N LEU A 145 13.96 1.75 5.95
CA LEU A 145 13.11 2.63 6.78
C LEU A 145 11.61 2.34 6.56
N LEU A 146 11.21 2.07 5.33
CA LEU A 146 9.83 1.77 4.99
C LEU A 146 9.48 0.32 5.34
N TRP A 147 10.42 -0.61 5.17
CA TRP A 147 10.25 -2.00 5.62
C TRP A 147 10.04 -2.08 7.13
N ALA A 148 10.75 -1.28 7.91
CA ALA A 148 10.58 -1.27 9.37
C ALA A 148 9.12 -1.05 9.80
N ILE A 149 8.34 -0.24 9.07
CA ILE A 149 6.91 -0.03 9.34
C ILE A 149 6.04 -1.08 8.67
N HIS A 150 6.38 -1.53 7.45
CA HIS A 150 5.57 -2.45 6.66
C HIS A 150 5.68 -3.91 7.14
N LYS A 151 6.81 -4.29 7.75
CA LYS A 151 6.97 -5.64 8.32
C LYS A 151 5.90 -5.98 9.38
N VAL A 152 5.24 -4.98 9.99
CA VAL A 152 4.09 -5.19 10.87
C VAL A 152 2.98 -5.91 10.11
N HIS A 153 2.72 -5.53 8.85
CA HIS A 153 1.75 -6.18 7.99
C HIS A 153 2.12 -7.64 7.70
N HIS A 154 3.39 -7.90 7.42
CA HIS A 154 3.91 -9.24 7.14
C HIS A 154 4.09 -10.12 8.38
N SER A 155 4.00 -9.57 9.59
CA SER A 155 4.14 -10.34 10.83
C SER A 155 2.91 -11.20 11.18
N ALA A 156 1.83 -11.12 10.39
CA ALA A 156 0.63 -11.93 10.59
C ALA A 156 0.92 -13.42 10.36
N LYS A 157 0.70 -14.27 11.39
CA LYS A 157 0.81 -15.74 11.28
C LYS A 157 -0.46 -16.40 10.75
N THR A 158 -1.58 -15.70 10.82
CA THR A 158 -2.87 -16.13 10.26
C THR A 158 -3.48 -14.98 9.51
N MET A 159 -4.12 -15.25 8.38
CA MET A 159 -4.76 -14.24 7.55
C MET A 159 -6.27 -14.25 7.71
N THR A 160 -6.83 -13.09 7.97
CA THR A 160 -8.27 -12.82 7.98
C THR A 160 -8.55 -11.57 7.13
N PRO A 161 -9.78 -11.31 6.68
CA PRO A 161 -10.08 -10.07 5.94
C PRO A 161 -9.68 -8.78 6.67
N ILE A 162 -9.59 -8.83 8.01
CA ILE A 162 -9.16 -7.69 8.84
C ILE A 162 -7.63 -7.51 8.86
N THR A 163 -6.86 -8.53 8.48
CA THR A 163 -5.39 -8.44 8.42
C THR A 163 -4.90 -7.31 7.49
N VAL A 164 -5.72 -6.86 6.53
CA VAL A 164 -5.42 -5.68 5.72
C VAL A 164 -5.19 -4.41 6.56
N TYR A 165 -5.73 -4.35 7.77
CA TYR A 165 -5.56 -3.25 8.71
C TYR A 165 -4.45 -3.48 9.75
N ARG A 166 -3.73 -4.61 9.65
CA ARG A 166 -2.51 -4.86 10.41
C ARG A 166 -1.39 -4.00 9.83
N VAL A 167 -1.46 -2.70 10.05
CA VAL A 167 -0.49 -1.73 9.54
C VAL A 167 0.02 -0.84 10.67
N HIS A 168 1.27 -0.41 10.57
CA HIS A 168 1.77 0.63 11.48
C HIS A 168 1.10 1.97 11.13
N PRO A 169 0.78 2.85 12.11
CA PRO A 169 0.16 4.15 11.83
C PRO A 169 0.90 5.01 10.79
N LEU A 170 2.23 5.00 10.81
CA LEU A 170 3.05 5.72 9.81
C LEU A 170 2.85 5.18 8.38
N GLU A 171 2.59 3.89 8.22
CA GLU A 171 2.22 3.31 6.93
C GLU A 171 0.86 3.86 6.46
N GLY A 172 -0.11 3.96 7.37
CA GLY A 172 -1.41 4.58 7.08
C GLY A 172 -1.27 6.03 6.61
N VAL A 173 -0.39 6.82 7.24
CA VAL A 173 -0.07 8.20 6.80
C VAL A 173 0.55 8.18 5.39
N LEU A 174 1.52 7.31 5.13
CA LEU A 174 2.16 7.20 3.82
C LEU A 174 1.15 6.88 2.71
N PHE A 175 0.26 5.91 2.94
CA PHE A 175 -0.80 5.58 1.97
C PHE A 175 -1.83 6.70 1.80
N SER A 176 -2.14 7.45 2.85
CA SER A 176 -3.02 8.61 2.75
C SER A 176 -2.40 9.71 1.89
N LEU A 177 -1.12 10.06 2.13
CA LEU A 177 -0.39 11.05 1.32
C LEU A 177 -0.27 10.59 -0.14
N ARG A 178 0.04 9.32 -0.40
CA ARG A 178 0.04 8.71 -1.73
C ARG A 178 -1.32 8.89 -2.42
N SER A 179 -2.42 8.62 -1.71
CA SER A 179 -3.78 8.76 -2.28
C SER A 179 -4.09 10.21 -2.64
N VAL A 180 -3.75 11.14 -1.75
CA VAL A 180 -3.89 12.59 -2.00
C VAL A 180 -3.07 13.01 -3.22
N PHE A 181 -1.85 12.51 -3.38
CA PHE A 181 -1.00 12.78 -4.54
C PHE A 181 -1.61 12.23 -5.83
N ALA A 182 -2.04 10.96 -5.84
CA ALA A 182 -2.62 10.32 -7.03
C ALA A 182 -3.87 11.06 -7.52
N GLN A 183 -4.79 11.38 -6.60
CA GLN A 183 -6.01 12.12 -6.92
C GLN A 183 -5.72 13.58 -7.27
N GLY A 184 -4.80 14.20 -6.51
CA GLY A 184 -4.36 15.57 -6.74
C GLY A 184 -3.66 15.78 -8.08
N LEU A 185 -3.08 14.74 -8.66
CA LEU A 185 -2.52 14.76 -10.01
C LEU A 185 -3.60 14.62 -11.08
N VAL A 186 -4.47 13.63 -10.95
CA VAL A 186 -5.43 13.26 -12.02
C VAL A 186 -6.58 14.27 -12.13
N ILE A 187 -7.20 14.65 -10.99
CA ILE A 187 -8.39 15.49 -10.99
C ILE A 187 -8.13 16.86 -11.66
N PRO A 188 -7.13 17.67 -11.22
CA PRO A 188 -6.90 18.96 -11.83
C PRO A 188 -6.40 18.88 -13.27
N SER A 189 -5.67 17.82 -13.65
CA SER A 189 -5.26 17.61 -15.03
C SER A 189 -6.47 17.40 -15.95
N PHE A 190 -7.42 16.59 -15.53
CA PHE A 190 -8.66 16.42 -16.31
C PHE A 190 -9.51 17.69 -16.35
N LEU A 191 -9.66 18.40 -15.25
CA LEU A 191 -10.36 19.69 -15.21
C LEU A 191 -9.68 20.71 -16.13
N PHE A 192 -8.38 20.76 -16.20
CA PHE A 192 -7.63 21.66 -17.05
C PHE A 192 -7.81 21.35 -18.54
N PHE A 193 -7.64 20.09 -18.94
CA PHE A 193 -7.66 19.72 -20.35
C PHE A 193 -9.05 19.51 -20.93
N PHE A 194 -10.01 19.02 -20.14
CA PHE A 194 -11.35 18.64 -20.59
C PHE A 194 -12.47 19.58 -20.11
N GLY A 195 -12.18 20.51 -19.20
CA GLY A 195 -13.17 21.44 -18.65
C GLY A 195 -14.14 20.80 -17.65
N ASN A 196 -15.38 21.29 -17.61
CA ASN A 196 -16.34 20.97 -16.55
C ASN A 196 -17.09 19.63 -16.76
N ALA A 197 -16.81 18.87 -17.82
CA ALA A 197 -17.48 17.59 -18.10
C ALA A 197 -16.87 16.39 -17.34
N VAL A 198 -16.01 16.67 -16.35
CA VAL A 198 -15.28 15.64 -15.61
C VAL A 198 -16.18 15.02 -14.56
N ASP A 199 -16.49 13.74 -14.69
CA ASP A 199 -17.24 12.93 -13.73
C ASP A 199 -16.71 11.49 -13.71
N LEU A 200 -17.09 10.71 -12.68
CA LEU A 200 -16.69 9.33 -12.49
C LEU A 200 -17.85 8.37 -12.73
N TYR A 201 -17.57 7.26 -13.41
CA TYR A 201 -18.47 6.11 -13.38
C TYR A 201 -18.39 5.48 -11.98
N THR A 202 -19.50 5.57 -11.23
CA THR A 202 -19.55 5.05 -9.87
C THR A 202 -20.71 4.09 -9.66
N ILE A 203 -20.50 3.11 -8.77
CA ILE A 203 -21.56 2.28 -8.19
C ILE A 203 -21.54 2.55 -6.68
N VAL A 204 -22.67 3.00 -6.14
CA VAL A 204 -22.79 3.38 -4.71
C VAL A 204 -21.69 4.39 -4.29
N GLY A 205 -21.34 5.32 -5.19
CA GLY A 205 -20.30 6.33 -4.97
C GLY A 205 -18.86 5.79 -4.97
N VAL A 206 -18.63 4.56 -5.39
CA VAL A 206 -17.30 3.94 -5.58
C VAL A 206 -16.98 3.89 -7.06
N ASN A 207 -15.74 4.26 -7.44
CA ASN A 207 -15.27 4.04 -8.81
C ASN A 207 -15.61 2.60 -9.25
N ILE A 208 -16.24 2.46 -10.42
CA ILE A 208 -16.77 1.18 -10.89
C ILE A 208 -15.71 0.06 -10.92
N LEU A 209 -14.46 0.37 -11.28
CA LEU A 209 -13.37 -0.61 -11.32
C LEU A 209 -12.95 -1.04 -9.92
N VAL A 210 -12.90 -0.09 -8.97
CA VAL A 210 -12.65 -0.38 -7.55
C VAL A 210 -13.80 -1.18 -6.96
N PHE A 211 -15.05 -0.85 -7.32
CA PHE A 211 -16.21 -1.62 -6.88
C PHE A 211 -16.13 -3.08 -7.33
N PHE A 212 -15.87 -3.33 -8.61
CA PHE A 212 -15.71 -4.70 -9.12
C PHE A 212 -14.55 -5.42 -8.44
N PHE A 213 -13.42 -4.75 -8.24
CA PHE A 213 -12.29 -5.33 -7.52
C PHE A 213 -12.66 -5.73 -6.08
N HIS A 214 -13.41 -4.91 -5.36
CA HIS A 214 -13.87 -5.26 -4.02
C HIS A 214 -14.92 -6.37 -4.04
N ALA A 215 -15.83 -6.34 -5.00
CA ALA A 215 -16.89 -7.34 -5.17
C ALA A 215 -16.32 -8.73 -5.55
N THR A 216 -15.27 -8.78 -6.38
CA THR A 216 -14.66 -10.04 -6.85
C THR A 216 -13.63 -10.65 -5.89
N GLY A 217 -13.53 -10.14 -4.66
CA GLY A 217 -12.81 -10.84 -3.60
C GLY A 217 -11.52 -10.18 -3.12
N SER A 218 -11.41 -8.86 -3.19
CA SER A 218 -10.24 -8.16 -2.62
C SER A 218 -9.97 -8.55 -1.14
N ASN A 219 -11.02 -8.83 -0.37
CA ASN A 219 -10.92 -9.27 1.02
C ASN A 219 -10.38 -10.70 1.15
N LEU A 220 -10.54 -11.54 0.12
CA LEU A 220 -10.03 -12.90 0.11
C LEU A 220 -8.50 -12.97 -0.04
N ARG A 221 -7.85 -11.89 -0.48
CA ARG A 221 -6.39 -11.80 -0.54
C ARG A 221 -5.74 -11.91 0.84
N HIS A 222 -6.36 -11.32 1.86
CA HIS A 222 -5.97 -11.48 3.25
C HIS A 222 -6.92 -12.49 3.93
N SER A 223 -7.02 -13.69 3.40
CA SER A 223 -7.79 -14.76 3.99
C SER A 223 -7.00 -16.06 3.99
N HIS A 224 -7.45 -17.01 4.78
CA HIS A 224 -6.92 -18.38 4.79
C HIS A 224 -7.54 -19.25 3.68
N ILE A 225 -8.37 -18.68 2.82
CA ILE A 225 -8.96 -19.39 1.68
C ILE A 225 -8.10 -19.14 0.44
N ASP A 226 -7.55 -20.20 -0.08
CA ASP A 226 -6.67 -20.18 -1.25
C ASP A 226 -7.50 -20.19 -2.54
N ILE A 227 -7.59 -19.03 -3.18
CA ILE A 227 -8.29 -18.82 -4.46
C ILE A 227 -7.27 -18.33 -5.48
N ALA A 228 -7.00 -19.17 -6.48
CA ALA A 228 -6.19 -18.85 -7.64
C ALA A 228 -7.09 -18.45 -8.82
N TYR A 229 -6.63 -17.51 -9.63
CA TYR A 229 -7.27 -17.22 -10.91
C TYR A 229 -6.69 -18.09 -12.03
N TRP A 230 -7.27 -18.02 -13.23
CA TRP A 230 -6.65 -18.61 -14.40
C TRP A 230 -5.29 -17.97 -14.68
N LYS A 231 -4.34 -18.74 -15.15
CA LYS A 231 -2.95 -18.29 -15.40
C LYS A 231 -2.88 -16.99 -16.21
N TRP A 232 -3.67 -16.85 -17.29
CA TRP A 232 -3.71 -15.63 -18.09
C TRP A 232 -4.24 -14.42 -17.31
N LEU A 233 -5.20 -14.65 -16.41
CA LEU A 233 -5.79 -13.59 -15.60
C LEU A 233 -4.84 -13.13 -14.49
N GLU A 234 -4.00 -14.01 -13.96
CA GLU A 234 -2.96 -13.68 -12.97
C GLU A 234 -1.83 -12.82 -13.52
N HIS A 235 -1.72 -12.63 -14.85
CA HIS A 235 -0.86 -11.61 -15.45
C HIS A 235 -1.51 -10.21 -15.46
N ILE A 236 -2.83 -10.15 -15.31
CA ILE A 236 -3.60 -8.89 -15.37
C ILE A 236 -4.05 -8.45 -13.98
N LEU A 237 -4.62 -9.35 -13.20
CA LEU A 237 -5.20 -9.11 -11.88
C LEU A 237 -4.52 -9.96 -10.82
N ILE A 238 -4.23 -9.37 -9.68
CA ILE A 238 -3.69 -10.09 -8.51
C ILE A 238 -4.78 -10.99 -7.92
N SER A 239 -4.57 -12.30 -7.97
CA SER A 239 -5.42 -13.27 -7.30
C SER A 239 -5.21 -13.27 -5.78
N PRO A 240 -6.17 -13.77 -4.97
CA PRO A 240 -5.96 -14.02 -3.56
C PRO A 240 -4.73 -14.87 -3.27
N SER A 241 -4.52 -15.93 -4.05
CA SER A 241 -3.38 -16.83 -3.93
C SER A 241 -2.03 -16.15 -4.21
N GLN A 242 -1.95 -15.28 -5.24
CA GLN A 242 -0.74 -14.49 -5.51
C GLN A 242 -0.40 -13.53 -4.36
N HIS A 243 -1.40 -12.92 -3.74
CA HIS A 243 -1.16 -12.05 -2.59
C HIS A 243 -0.77 -12.85 -1.33
N GLN A 244 -1.25 -14.07 -1.18
CA GLN A 244 -0.80 -14.99 -0.13
C GLN A 244 0.67 -15.40 -0.33
N VAL A 245 1.12 -15.60 -1.58
CA VAL A 245 2.55 -15.78 -1.92
C VAL A 245 3.36 -14.56 -1.47
N HIS A 246 2.87 -13.35 -1.72
CA HIS A 246 3.52 -12.11 -1.28
C HIS A 246 3.74 -12.06 0.25
N HIS A 247 2.85 -12.61 1.05
CA HIS A 247 2.98 -12.71 2.51
C HIS A 247 3.79 -13.91 3.00
N SER A 248 4.27 -14.76 2.10
CA SER A 248 5.03 -15.95 2.45
C SER A 248 6.44 -15.63 2.92
N ILE A 249 6.93 -16.42 3.90
CA ILE A 249 8.31 -16.36 4.38
C ILE A 249 9.28 -17.27 3.61
N ALA A 250 8.83 -17.98 2.57
CA ALA A 250 9.70 -18.78 1.72
C ALA A 250 10.59 -17.84 0.88
N GLU A 251 11.89 -18.13 0.78
CA GLU A 251 12.86 -17.24 0.11
C GLU A 251 12.53 -17.02 -1.37
N GLU A 252 12.00 -18.03 -2.08
CA GLU A 252 11.55 -17.93 -3.46
C GLU A 252 10.37 -16.97 -3.67
N HIS A 253 9.67 -16.63 -2.59
CA HIS A 253 8.53 -15.70 -2.60
C HIS A 253 8.91 -14.25 -2.25
N TYR A 254 10.17 -14.02 -1.83
CA TYR A 254 10.58 -12.68 -1.45
C TYR A 254 10.53 -11.73 -2.65
N ASP A 255 10.05 -10.53 -2.39
CA ASP A 255 9.94 -9.48 -3.39
C ASP A 255 9.05 -9.83 -4.60
N LYS A 256 8.01 -10.61 -4.39
CA LYS A 256 7.02 -10.99 -5.42
C LYS A 256 5.65 -10.37 -5.14
N ASN A 257 4.89 -10.15 -6.22
CA ASN A 257 3.47 -9.80 -6.23
C ASN A 257 3.10 -8.56 -5.38
N PHE A 258 3.75 -7.42 -5.65
CA PHE A 258 3.47 -6.15 -4.97
C PHE A 258 2.14 -5.50 -5.39
N GLY A 259 1.52 -5.97 -6.49
CA GLY A 259 0.31 -5.39 -7.07
C GLY A 259 -0.85 -5.30 -6.09
N ALA A 260 -1.59 -4.19 -6.15
CA ALA A 260 -2.79 -4.01 -5.35
C ALA A 260 -4.03 -4.61 -6.03
N ALA A 261 -4.41 -4.19 -7.22
CA ALA A 261 -5.45 -4.80 -8.02
C ALA A 261 -4.89 -5.40 -9.31
N LEU A 262 -3.99 -4.68 -9.99
CA LEU A 262 -3.39 -5.08 -11.25
C LEU A 262 -2.05 -5.81 -11.02
N ALA A 263 -1.94 -7.02 -11.57
CA ALA A 263 -0.70 -7.80 -11.65
C ALA A 263 0.22 -7.33 -12.78
N ILE A 264 -0.30 -6.51 -13.70
CA ILE A 264 0.44 -5.99 -14.85
C ILE A 264 1.75 -5.31 -14.40
N TRP A 265 1.72 -4.60 -13.27
CA TRP A 265 2.90 -3.95 -12.73
C TRP A 265 3.97 -4.95 -12.31
N ASP A 266 3.57 -6.03 -11.65
CA ASP A 266 4.49 -7.12 -11.28
C ASP A 266 5.08 -7.79 -12.52
N TRP A 267 4.26 -7.98 -13.56
CA TRP A 267 4.72 -8.53 -14.81
C TRP A 267 5.73 -7.62 -15.51
N VAL A 268 5.40 -6.35 -15.68
CA VAL A 268 6.27 -5.36 -16.35
C VAL A 268 7.58 -5.14 -15.60
N PHE A 269 7.55 -5.13 -14.26
CA PHE A 269 8.73 -4.85 -13.42
C PHE A 269 9.42 -6.11 -12.87
N GLY A 270 9.04 -7.32 -13.35
CA GLY A 270 9.73 -8.58 -13.08
C GLY A 270 9.52 -9.13 -11.67
N SER A 271 8.46 -8.73 -10.96
CA SER A 271 8.09 -9.23 -9.63
C SER A 271 6.91 -10.21 -9.65
N LEU A 272 6.38 -10.57 -10.83
CA LEU A 272 5.26 -11.50 -10.94
C LEU A 272 5.67 -12.92 -10.52
N HIS A 273 4.86 -13.54 -9.66
CA HIS A 273 4.91 -14.95 -9.33
C HIS A 273 3.51 -15.56 -9.45
N LEU A 274 3.34 -16.58 -10.26
CA LEU A 274 2.04 -17.23 -10.49
C LEU A 274 1.70 -18.18 -9.35
N SER A 275 0.42 -18.29 -9.01
CA SER A 275 -0.05 -19.11 -7.91
C SER A 275 0.16 -20.62 -8.14
N GLU A 276 0.25 -21.07 -9.38
CA GLU A 276 0.55 -22.49 -9.72
C GLU A 276 1.92 -22.93 -9.19
N ASN A 277 2.87 -21.99 -9.03
CA ASN A 277 4.25 -22.27 -8.61
C ASN A 277 4.50 -21.97 -7.12
N LYS A 278 3.45 -21.71 -6.32
CA LYS A 278 3.62 -21.20 -4.96
C LYS A 278 4.19 -22.18 -3.93
N GLY A 279 4.16 -23.48 -4.22
CA GLY A 279 4.57 -24.49 -3.23
C GLY A 279 3.78 -24.39 -1.91
N GLN A 280 4.44 -24.63 -0.79
CA GLN A 280 3.86 -24.48 0.54
C GLN A 280 4.06 -23.06 1.05
N VAL A 281 2.99 -22.43 1.53
CA VAL A 281 2.99 -21.03 1.99
C VAL A 281 2.93 -20.99 3.52
N PHE A 282 3.92 -20.34 4.12
CA PHE A 282 3.96 -20.07 5.56
C PHE A 282 3.96 -18.55 5.77
N TYR A 283 3.29 -18.09 6.82
CA TYR A 283 3.13 -16.67 7.14
C TYR A 283 3.82 -16.30 8.45
N GLY A 284 4.11 -15.02 8.61
CA GLY A 284 4.77 -14.46 9.76
C GLY A 284 6.17 -13.97 9.41
N LEU A 285 6.94 -13.59 10.42
CA LEU A 285 8.34 -13.16 10.29
C LEU A 285 9.14 -13.81 11.40
N ASP A 286 10.25 -14.43 11.04
CA ASP A 286 11.18 -15.03 12.02
C ASP A 286 11.90 -13.98 12.88
N THR A 287 11.89 -12.72 12.43
CA THR A 287 12.49 -11.58 13.16
C THR A 287 11.73 -11.20 14.43
N TYR A 288 10.46 -11.60 14.56
CA TYR A 288 9.71 -11.43 15.80
C TYR A 288 9.92 -12.64 16.71
N GLU A 289 10.43 -12.40 17.92
CA GLU A 289 10.43 -13.43 18.95
C GLU A 289 9.02 -13.99 19.16
N SER A 290 8.93 -15.28 19.45
CA SER A 290 7.64 -15.96 19.62
C SER A 290 6.71 -15.22 20.56
N GLY A 291 5.53 -14.85 20.06
CA GLY A 291 4.48 -14.13 20.79
C GLY A 291 4.51 -12.60 20.68
N LYS A 292 5.62 -11.98 20.26
CA LYS A 292 5.66 -10.51 20.06
C LYS A 292 4.78 -10.06 18.90
N GLU A 293 4.66 -10.87 17.86
CA GLU A 293 3.78 -10.62 16.72
C GLU A 293 2.29 -10.51 17.07
N SER A 294 1.91 -10.90 18.29
CA SER A 294 0.54 -10.80 18.81
C SER A 294 0.35 -9.69 19.84
N ARG A 295 1.43 -8.99 20.20
CA ARG A 295 1.37 -7.91 21.19
C ARG A 295 1.39 -6.55 20.49
N VAL A 296 0.28 -5.83 20.58
CA VAL A 296 0.10 -4.52 19.96
C VAL A 296 1.22 -3.53 20.31
N LYS A 297 1.68 -3.53 21.58
CA LYS A 297 2.78 -2.68 22.02
C LYS A 297 4.04 -2.88 21.17
N ASP A 298 4.42 -4.14 20.92
CA ASP A 298 5.62 -4.46 20.15
C ASP A 298 5.43 -4.09 18.68
N LEU A 299 4.23 -4.33 18.11
CA LEU A 299 3.90 -3.95 16.73
C LEU A 299 3.96 -2.44 16.49
N TYR A 300 3.76 -1.62 17.52
CA TYR A 300 3.90 -0.15 17.41
C TYR A 300 5.33 0.33 17.74
N LEU A 301 6.00 -0.24 18.72
CA LEU A 301 7.26 0.30 19.21
C LEU A 301 8.49 -0.24 18.48
N GLU A 302 8.51 -1.53 18.10
CA GLU A 302 9.66 -2.11 17.40
C GLU A 302 10.00 -1.39 16.09
N PRO A 303 9.03 -1.04 15.20
CA PRO A 303 9.32 -0.23 14.02
C PRO A 303 10.01 1.09 14.36
N ILE A 304 9.59 1.78 15.41
CA ILE A 304 10.17 3.08 15.81
C ILE A 304 11.61 2.90 16.28
N TYR A 305 11.89 1.87 17.10
CA TYR A 305 13.26 1.56 17.53
C TYR A 305 14.16 1.20 16.37
N GLU A 306 13.66 0.43 15.42
CA GLU A 306 14.41 0.04 14.22
C GLU A 306 14.72 1.27 13.33
N ILE A 307 13.74 2.14 13.08
CA ILE A 307 13.94 3.40 12.39
C ILE A 307 15.00 4.24 13.06
N ALA A 308 14.92 4.42 14.38
CA ALA A 308 15.91 5.18 15.14
C ALA A 308 17.33 4.58 15.02
N LYS A 309 17.45 3.24 15.04
CA LYS A 309 18.73 2.52 14.83
C LYS A 309 19.28 2.74 13.42
N ILE A 310 18.43 2.65 12.41
CA ILE A 310 18.83 2.88 11.00
C ILE A 310 19.31 4.31 10.83
N LEU A 311 18.56 5.31 11.31
CA LEU A 311 18.91 6.72 11.22
C LEU A 311 20.22 7.02 11.97
N LYS A 312 20.38 6.51 13.18
CA LYS A 312 21.64 6.65 13.95
C LYS A 312 22.83 6.10 13.15
N THR A 313 22.70 4.90 12.60
CA THR A 313 23.76 4.27 11.80
C THR A 313 24.08 5.10 10.55
N PHE A 314 23.05 5.63 9.89
CA PHE A 314 23.22 6.50 8.72
C PHE A 314 23.96 7.79 9.07
N CYS A 315 23.57 8.48 10.16
CA CYS A 315 24.23 9.71 10.62
C CYS A 315 25.70 9.47 10.98
N ILE A 316 26.02 8.35 11.66
CA ILE A 316 27.41 8.00 11.98
C ILE A 316 28.23 7.77 10.70
N LYS A 317 27.69 7.01 9.73
CA LYS A 317 28.37 6.78 8.43
C LYS A 317 28.58 8.08 7.64
N LEU A 318 27.58 8.98 7.67
CA LEU A 318 27.67 10.28 7.00
C LEU A 318 28.73 11.16 7.66
N ALA A 319 28.75 11.25 8.98
CA ALA A 319 29.76 12.00 9.72
C ALA A 319 31.16 11.49 9.42
N PHE A 320 31.36 10.16 9.41
CA PHE A 320 32.64 9.55 9.06
C PHE A 320 33.09 9.87 7.64
N ARG A 321 32.18 9.83 6.65
CA ARG A 321 32.48 10.22 5.27
C ARG A 321 32.86 11.68 5.14
N LEU A 322 32.15 12.59 5.85
CA LEU A 322 32.47 14.01 5.87
C LEU A 322 33.85 14.29 6.47
N LEU A 323 34.20 13.63 7.60
CA LEU A 323 35.51 13.76 8.23
C LEU A 323 36.63 13.29 7.30
N ASN A 324 36.45 12.14 6.64
CA ASN A 324 37.41 11.64 5.67
C ASN A 324 37.58 12.60 4.45
N TRP A 325 36.48 13.18 3.96
CA TRP A 325 36.53 14.17 2.88
C TRP A 325 37.26 15.45 3.30
N LEU A 326 36.99 15.95 4.52
CA LEU A 326 37.70 17.12 5.07
C LEU A 326 39.18 16.83 5.28
N SER A 327 39.59 15.63 5.72
CA SER A 327 41.00 15.25 5.84
C SER A 327 41.69 15.24 4.48
N LEU A 328 41.03 14.73 3.43
CA LEU A 328 41.56 14.70 2.07
C LEU A 328 41.79 16.12 1.53
N ILE A 329 40.83 17.03 1.74
CA ILE A 329 41.00 18.44 1.36
C ILE A 329 42.17 19.08 2.08
N ARG A 330 42.29 18.87 3.40
CA ARG A 330 43.40 19.37 4.20
C ARG A 330 44.74 18.90 3.62
N ASP A 331 44.86 17.62 3.32
CA ASP A 331 46.08 17.01 2.84
C ASP A 331 46.46 17.53 1.43
N LEU A 332 45.48 17.75 0.54
CA LEU A 332 45.65 18.42 -0.75
C LEU A 332 46.14 19.87 -0.60
N PHE A 333 45.59 20.61 0.36
CA PHE A 333 46.01 21.98 0.66
C PHE A 333 47.47 22.03 1.15
N LEU A 334 47.85 21.11 2.06
CA LEU A 334 49.23 21.00 2.57
C LEU A 334 50.23 20.66 1.45
N VAL A 335 49.87 19.77 0.54
CA VAL A 335 50.70 19.47 -0.65
C VAL A 335 50.90 20.70 -1.54
N GLN A 336 49.85 21.51 -1.76
CA GLN A 336 49.98 22.75 -2.55
C GLN A 336 50.86 23.80 -1.86
N ILE A 337 50.73 23.98 -0.55
CA ILE A 337 51.58 24.90 0.21
C ILE A 337 53.05 24.46 0.13
N ASN A 338 53.34 23.18 0.33
CA ASN A 338 54.70 22.65 0.27
C ASN A 338 55.34 22.81 -1.14
N LYS A 339 54.54 22.60 -2.20
CA LYS A 339 55.01 22.86 -3.60
C LYS A 339 55.33 24.34 -3.86
N LYS A 340 54.53 25.25 -3.32
CA LYS A 340 54.76 26.69 -3.45
C LYS A 340 56.03 27.12 -2.72
N ASN A 341 56.23 26.68 -1.50
CA ASN A 341 57.42 26.97 -0.71
C ASN A 341 58.71 26.41 -1.36
N HIS A 342 58.64 25.23 -1.99
CA HIS A 342 59.80 24.66 -2.69
C HIS A 342 60.19 25.44 -3.95
N ASN A 343 59.22 26.02 -4.67
CA ASN A 343 59.44 26.85 -5.85
C ASN A 343 59.99 28.25 -5.50
N ASP A 344 59.68 28.76 -4.31
CA ASP A 344 60.16 30.08 -3.85
C ASP A 344 61.60 30.01 -3.27
N PHE A 345 62.06 28.80 -2.86
CA PHE A 345 63.48 28.59 -2.44
C PHE A 345 64.43 28.34 -3.59
N ASN A 346 63.96 28.05 -4.80
CA ASN A 346 64.74 27.77 -5.98
C ASN A 346 64.78 28.96 -6.95
N LYS A 347 64.35 30.14 -6.56
CA LYS A 347 64.53 31.44 -7.23
C LYS A 347 65.45 32.29 -6.44
#